data_b5728839d8394b47f051c0ada07c20a9
#
_entry.id   b5728839d8394b47f051c0ada07c20a9
#
_cell.length_a   1.000
_cell.length_b   1.000
_cell.length_c   1.000
_cell.angle_alpha   90.00
_cell.angle_beta   90.00
_cell.angle_gamma   90.00
#
_symmetry.space_group_name_H-M   'P 1'
#
loop_
_entity.id
_entity.type
_entity.pdbx_description
1 polymer ?
#
loop_
_entity_poly.entity_id
_entity_poly.type
_entity_poly.pdbx_seq_one_letter_code
_entity_poly.pdbx_strand_id
1 'polypeptide(L)'
;MDGRFTDEELAIAKSVDLCAIAGSLGYTVKRIGKYHTLKEMDSIRIYNRSHWYRWSRQFDKGNNGGSQIDFLRVFCGMSVKEAVFWLLDFAGYRRIENPVKQPLVHQVSQKQAEERKPFVLPEPAGDNSYLISYLNQERGISRVVIDLFLKDGLIYESRHYHNVVFKGNDKNGVTRFASMRGVFDKQGKPFKCDVTGNDKNYGFNVVNVNSTELVVFEAAIDLMSYVDIFADYESNKLALGMLADAPLETFLREHPQITSIRFCLDGDEPGRKAAAELMRKYYELGYEVEDCPPPTGYKDYNEWLVAAKLNLNRMNKRADEPVRA
;
A
#
# COMPACT_ATOMS: atom_id res chain seq x y z
N MET A 1 6.28 -44.98 22.10
CA MET A 1 7.14 -43.87 22.53
C MET A 1 6.51 -42.55 22.07
N ASP A 2 6.45 -41.61 22.99
CA ASP A 2 5.68 -40.38 22.85
C ASP A 2 6.32 -39.50 21.75
N GLY A 3 5.63 -39.28 20.67
CA GLY A 3 6.12 -38.56 19.47
C GLY A 3 6.34 -37.06 19.69
N ARG A 4 6.97 -36.69 20.81
CA ARG A 4 7.36 -35.32 21.16
C ARG A 4 8.74 -35.02 20.60
N PHE A 5 8.98 -33.80 20.21
CA PHE A 5 10.30 -33.26 19.87
C PHE A 5 10.96 -32.68 21.13
N THR A 6 12.30 -32.71 21.18
CA THR A 6 13.08 -32.11 22.27
C THR A 6 13.26 -30.60 22.06
N ASP A 7 13.70 -29.90 23.10
CA ASP A 7 14.05 -28.48 23.01
C ASP A 7 15.20 -28.24 22.04
N GLU A 8 16.17 -29.16 21.95
CA GLU A 8 17.27 -29.12 20.99
C GLU A 8 16.75 -29.24 19.54
N GLU A 9 15.87 -30.19 19.28
CA GLU A 9 15.23 -30.37 17.98
C GLU A 9 14.39 -29.15 17.58
N LEU A 10 13.69 -28.55 18.54
CA LEU A 10 12.94 -27.30 18.31
C LEU A 10 13.88 -26.13 17.97
N ALA A 11 15.03 -26.05 18.64
CA ALA A 11 16.04 -25.03 18.35
C ALA A 11 16.62 -25.21 16.94
N ILE A 12 16.96 -26.45 16.54
CA ILE A 12 17.40 -26.77 15.19
C ILE A 12 16.34 -26.39 14.16
N ALA A 13 15.09 -26.78 14.36
CA ALA A 13 13.99 -26.44 13.46
C ALA A 13 13.83 -24.91 13.27
N LYS A 14 13.97 -24.13 14.35
CA LYS A 14 13.91 -22.67 14.31
C LYS A 14 15.16 -22.00 13.75
N SER A 15 16.27 -22.69 13.59
CA SER A 15 17.49 -22.17 12.98
C SER A 15 17.51 -22.25 11.46
N VAL A 16 16.61 -23.01 10.86
CA VAL A 16 16.54 -23.21 9.41
C VAL A 16 16.19 -21.90 8.71
N ASP A 17 16.87 -21.62 7.61
CA ASP A 17 16.67 -20.41 6.81
C ASP A 17 15.28 -20.41 6.13
N LEU A 18 14.44 -19.49 6.54
CA LEU A 18 13.06 -19.36 6.03
C LEU A 18 13.03 -19.07 4.52
N CYS A 19 14.02 -18.36 4.00
CA CYS A 19 14.10 -18.09 2.56
C CYS A 19 14.43 -19.37 1.77
N ALA A 20 15.28 -20.24 2.33
CA ALA A 20 15.58 -21.54 1.74
C ALA A 20 14.36 -22.46 1.78
N ILE A 21 13.62 -22.47 2.90
CA ILE A 21 12.35 -23.19 3.04
C ILE A 21 11.35 -22.73 1.97
N ALA A 22 11.12 -21.42 1.85
CA ALA A 22 10.21 -20.87 0.86
C ALA A 22 10.63 -21.25 -0.57
N GLY A 23 11.92 -21.18 -0.88
CA GLY A 23 12.46 -21.63 -2.17
C GLY A 23 12.23 -23.09 -2.47
N SER A 24 12.42 -23.98 -1.48
CA SER A 24 12.18 -25.43 -1.62
C SER A 24 10.71 -25.79 -1.81
N LEU A 25 9.81 -24.93 -1.33
CA LEU A 25 8.36 -25.04 -1.52
C LEU A 25 7.87 -24.43 -2.84
N GLY A 26 8.77 -23.94 -3.71
CA GLY A 26 8.46 -23.42 -5.04
C GLY A 26 8.18 -21.93 -5.08
N TYR A 27 8.37 -21.20 -3.98
CA TYR A 27 8.21 -19.72 -4.00
C TYR A 27 9.47 -19.03 -4.50
N THR A 28 9.28 -17.96 -5.26
CA THR A 28 10.38 -17.11 -5.72
C THR A 28 10.69 -16.03 -4.67
N VAL A 29 11.81 -16.20 -3.95
CA VAL A 29 12.25 -15.25 -2.93
C VAL A 29 12.95 -14.06 -3.58
N LYS A 30 12.51 -12.84 -3.26
CA LYS A 30 13.13 -11.57 -3.68
C LYS A 30 13.63 -10.79 -2.47
N ARG A 31 14.78 -10.16 -2.60
CA ARG A 31 15.30 -9.22 -1.60
C ARG A 31 14.71 -7.82 -1.81
N ILE A 32 14.21 -7.19 -0.75
CA ILE A 32 13.73 -5.81 -0.74
C ILE A 32 14.42 -5.08 0.42
N GLY A 33 15.48 -4.35 0.12
CA GLY A 33 16.30 -3.68 1.14
C GLY A 33 16.85 -4.65 2.17
N LYS A 34 16.47 -4.49 3.43
CA LYS A 34 16.87 -5.37 4.56
C LYS A 34 15.95 -6.58 4.75
N TYR A 35 14.86 -6.70 3.98
CA TYR A 35 13.88 -7.78 4.08
C TYR A 35 13.90 -8.65 2.83
N HIS A 36 13.18 -9.79 2.89
CA HIS A 36 12.83 -10.57 1.71
C HIS A 36 11.30 -10.64 1.57
N THR A 37 10.83 -10.89 0.36
CA THR A 37 9.42 -11.13 0.03
C THR A 37 9.31 -12.32 -0.90
N LEU A 38 8.09 -12.80 -1.12
CA LEU A 38 7.79 -13.82 -2.12
C LEU A 38 7.15 -13.15 -3.33
N LYS A 39 7.62 -13.48 -4.54
CA LYS A 39 7.08 -12.90 -5.78
C LYS A 39 5.57 -13.17 -5.92
N GLU A 40 5.17 -14.35 -5.49
CA GLU A 40 3.79 -14.85 -5.58
C GLU A 40 2.89 -14.24 -4.48
N MET A 41 3.50 -13.68 -3.41
CA MET A 41 2.82 -13.09 -2.26
C MET A 41 3.59 -11.89 -1.73
N ASP A 42 3.50 -10.77 -2.41
CA ASP A 42 4.25 -9.53 -2.15
C ASP A 42 3.92 -8.86 -0.81
N SER A 43 2.78 -9.19 -0.21
CA SER A 43 2.39 -8.72 1.13
C SER A 43 3.15 -9.42 2.28
N ILE A 44 3.93 -10.45 1.99
CA ILE A 44 4.79 -11.12 2.97
C ILE A 44 6.11 -10.37 3.07
N ARG A 45 6.58 -10.22 4.32
CA ARG A 45 7.95 -9.77 4.63
C ARG A 45 8.62 -10.82 5.50
N ILE A 46 9.81 -11.23 5.09
CA ILE A 46 10.67 -12.15 5.84
C ILE A 46 11.80 -11.34 6.46
N TYR A 47 11.90 -11.40 7.78
CA TYR A 47 12.84 -10.65 8.62
C TYR A 47 13.94 -11.59 9.10
N ASN A 48 15.19 -11.16 8.97
CA ASN A 48 16.37 -11.91 9.44
C ASN A 48 16.39 -13.39 9.00
N ARG A 49 15.69 -13.72 7.88
CA ARG A 49 15.55 -15.07 7.32
C ARG A 49 14.94 -16.10 8.30
N SER A 50 14.29 -15.65 9.37
CA SER A 50 13.76 -16.50 10.46
C SER A 50 12.32 -16.24 10.84
N HIS A 51 11.80 -15.06 10.55
CA HIS A 51 10.44 -14.65 10.89
C HIS A 51 9.76 -14.07 9.67
N TRP A 52 8.45 -14.26 9.58
CA TRP A 52 7.65 -13.69 8.51
C TRP A 52 6.43 -12.97 9.05
N TYR A 53 5.91 -12.03 8.28
CA TYR A 53 4.67 -11.33 8.55
C TYR A 53 3.95 -11.03 7.24
N ARG A 54 2.60 -11.22 7.21
CA ARG A 54 1.75 -10.98 6.06
C ARG A 54 0.83 -9.79 6.30
N TRP A 55 1.14 -8.68 5.68
CA TRP A 55 0.40 -7.43 5.87
C TRP A 55 -1.04 -7.48 5.37
N SER A 56 -1.32 -8.22 4.30
CA SER A 56 -2.68 -8.39 3.78
C SER A 56 -3.62 -9.16 4.72
N ARG A 57 -3.10 -9.82 5.76
CA ARG A 57 -3.85 -10.56 6.78
C ARG A 57 -3.53 -10.09 8.20
N GLN A 58 -3.26 -8.82 8.38
CA GLN A 58 -2.84 -8.27 9.70
C GLN A 58 -3.86 -8.51 10.83
N PHE A 59 -5.12 -8.74 10.51
CA PHE A 59 -6.19 -9.03 11.49
C PHE A 59 -6.46 -10.51 11.71
N ASP A 60 -5.84 -11.41 10.94
CA ASP A 60 -5.98 -12.87 11.06
C ASP A 60 -4.97 -13.39 12.09
N LYS A 61 -5.30 -13.18 13.39
CA LYS A 61 -4.43 -13.56 14.49
C LYS A 61 -4.09 -15.05 14.43
N GLY A 62 -2.80 -15.38 14.48
CA GLY A 62 -2.28 -16.75 14.45
C GLY A 62 -1.93 -17.26 13.04
N ASN A 63 -2.37 -16.57 11.96
CA ASN A 63 -2.07 -16.96 10.58
C ASN A 63 -1.41 -15.84 9.77
N ASN A 64 -1.08 -14.73 10.42
CA ASN A 64 -0.53 -13.52 9.78
C ASN A 64 0.97 -13.36 9.94
N GLY A 65 1.65 -14.25 10.64
CA GLY A 65 3.08 -14.17 10.88
C GLY A 65 3.60 -15.22 11.85
N GLY A 66 4.91 -15.27 12.01
CA GLY A 66 5.56 -16.18 12.96
C GLY A 66 6.93 -16.67 12.53
N SER A 67 7.29 -17.82 13.01
CA SER A 67 8.54 -18.55 12.75
C SER A 67 8.46 -19.42 11.48
N GLN A 68 9.49 -20.20 11.22
CA GLN A 68 9.51 -21.24 10.19
C GLN A 68 8.40 -22.28 10.38
N ILE A 69 8.12 -22.63 11.64
CA ILE A 69 7.08 -23.59 11.99
C ILE A 69 5.71 -23.03 11.59
N ASP A 70 5.46 -21.78 11.92
CA ASP A 70 4.20 -21.11 11.59
C ASP A 70 4.04 -20.94 10.07
N PHE A 71 5.15 -20.75 9.34
CA PHE A 71 5.14 -20.70 7.88
C PHE A 71 4.64 -22.03 7.29
N LEU A 72 5.20 -23.17 7.72
CA LEU A 72 4.78 -24.48 7.25
C LEU A 72 3.33 -24.82 7.66
N ARG A 73 2.93 -24.40 8.85
CA ARG A 73 1.53 -24.56 9.31
C ARG A 73 0.55 -23.82 8.42
N VAL A 74 0.85 -22.56 8.11
CA VAL A 74 -0.06 -21.68 7.36
C VAL A 74 -0.06 -21.99 5.86
N PHE A 75 1.10 -22.29 5.28
CA PHE A 75 1.25 -22.46 3.83
C PHE A 75 1.23 -23.91 3.36
N CYS A 76 1.53 -24.85 4.25
CA CYS A 76 1.53 -26.29 3.92
C CYS A 76 0.47 -27.09 4.70
N GLY A 77 -0.31 -26.45 5.58
CA GLY A 77 -1.35 -27.11 6.36
C GLY A 77 -0.82 -28.13 7.39
N MET A 78 0.46 -28.02 7.78
CA MET A 78 1.09 -28.95 8.71
C MET A 78 0.67 -28.68 10.16
N SER A 79 0.58 -29.72 10.97
CA SER A 79 0.59 -29.59 12.42
C SER A 79 1.95 -29.08 12.91
N VAL A 80 2.03 -28.57 14.14
CA VAL A 80 3.32 -28.16 14.76
C VAL A 80 4.35 -29.28 14.71
N LYS A 81 3.90 -30.51 15.02
CA LYS A 81 4.76 -31.68 15.04
C LYS A 81 5.32 -32.05 13.66
N GLU A 82 4.46 -32.05 12.64
CA GLU A 82 4.86 -32.30 11.25
C GLU A 82 5.83 -31.22 10.74
N ALA A 83 5.57 -29.96 11.05
CA ALA A 83 6.43 -28.85 10.67
C ALA A 83 7.82 -28.96 11.31
N VAL A 84 7.90 -29.28 12.61
CA VAL A 84 9.18 -29.47 13.28
C VAL A 84 9.97 -30.63 12.65
N PHE A 85 9.34 -31.79 12.44
CA PHE A 85 10.02 -32.94 11.85
C PHE A 85 10.46 -32.69 10.41
N TRP A 86 9.65 -32.02 9.62
CA TRP A 86 10.03 -31.60 8.27
C TRP A 86 11.25 -30.67 8.27
N LEU A 87 11.30 -29.72 9.21
CA LEU A 87 12.44 -28.81 9.36
C LEU A 87 13.71 -29.52 9.79
N LEU A 88 13.60 -30.53 10.66
CA LEU A 88 14.72 -31.34 11.05
C LEU A 88 15.28 -32.16 9.88
N ASP A 89 14.41 -32.77 9.08
CA ASP A 89 14.82 -33.50 7.88
C ASP A 89 15.46 -32.54 6.85
N PHE A 90 14.85 -31.35 6.63
CA PHE A 90 15.40 -30.30 5.77
C PHE A 90 16.77 -29.79 6.24
N ALA A 91 17.00 -29.73 7.54
CA ALA A 91 18.30 -29.40 8.15
C ALA A 91 19.33 -30.55 8.08
N GLY A 92 18.96 -31.73 7.56
CA GLY A 92 19.81 -32.92 7.53
C GLY A 92 19.94 -33.61 8.90
N TYR A 93 19.11 -33.28 9.88
CA TYR A 93 19.08 -33.91 11.19
C TYR A 93 18.33 -35.24 11.11
N ARG A 94 19.06 -36.35 11.13
CA ARG A 94 18.47 -37.71 11.06
C ARG A 94 18.03 -38.16 12.44
N ARG A 95 16.74 -38.22 12.69
CA ARG A 95 16.16 -39.06 13.74
C ARG A 95 16.22 -40.51 13.30
N ILE A 96 16.60 -41.38 14.23
CA ILE A 96 16.73 -42.81 13.94
C ILE A 96 15.39 -43.53 13.73
N GLU A 97 14.26 -42.88 13.99
CA GLU A 97 12.92 -43.47 13.86
C GLU A 97 11.88 -42.48 13.31
N ASN A 98 11.38 -42.78 12.18
CA ASN A 98 10.14 -42.51 11.44
C ASN A 98 10.33 -41.84 10.06
N PRO A 99 9.75 -42.45 9.00
CA PRO A 99 9.72 -41.78 7.68
C PRO A 99 8.81 -40.57 7.76
N VAL A 100 9.39 -39.41 7.60
CA VAL A 100 8.64 -38.15 7.40
C VAL A 100 7.91 -38.27 6.07
N LYS A 101 6.59 -38.13 6.06
CA LYS A 101 5.84 -37.92 4.83
C LYS A 101 6.41 -36.69 4.14
N GLN A 102 6.99 -36.91 2.96
CA GLN A 102 7.43 -35.78 2.14
C GLN A 102 6.22 -34.83 1.96
N PRO A 103 6.38 -33.53 2.24
CA PRO A 103 5.34 -32.59 1.90
C PRO A 103 5.11 -32.71 0.40
N LEU A 104 3.85 -32.72 -0.01
CA LEU A 104 3.51 -32.50 -1.41
C LEU A 104 4.23 -31.25 -1.83
N VAL A 105 5.30 -31.41 -2.61
CA VAL A 105 5.93 -30.29 -3.30
C VAL A 105 4.77 -29.55 -3.94
N HIS A 106 4.60 -28.30 -3.57
CA HIS A 106 3.69 -27.46 -4.30
C HIS A 106 4.19 -27.47 -5.75
N GLN A 107 3.68 -28.45 -6.52
CA GLN A 107 3.62 -28.20 -7.94
C GLN A 107 2.91 -26.87 -8.01
N VAL A 108 3.62 -25.88 -8.55
CA VAL A 108 3.00 -24.64 -8.94
C VAL A 108 1.89 -25.03 -9.91
N SER A 109 0.82 -25.57 -9.37
CA SER A 109 -0.43 -25.62 -10.08
C SER A 109 -0.75 -24.15 -10.24
N GLN A 110 -0.66 -23.69 -11.47
CA GLN A 110 -1.14 -22.39 -11.92
C GLN A 110 -2.60 -22.09 -11.49
N LYS A 111 -3.13 -22.82 -10.49
CA LYS A 111 -4.52 -22.79 -10.02
C LYS A 111 -4.67 -22.94 -8.50
N GLN A 112 -3.82 -22.28 -7.74
CA GLN A 112 -4.25 -21.61 -6.52
C GLN A 112 -3.74 -20.17 -6.63
N ALA A 113 -4.18 -19.51 -7.70
CA ALA A 113 -4.71 -18.18 -7.48
C ALA A 113 -5.59 -18.32 -6.23
N GLU A 114 -5.18 -17.78 -5.07
CA GLU A 114 -6.15 -17.48 -4.01
C GLU A 114 -7.40 -17.08 -4.78
N GLU A 115 -8.56 -17.70 -4.52
CA GLU A 115 -9.80 -17.19 -5.07
C GLU A 115 -9.76 -15.72 -4.71
N ARG A 116 -9.39 -14.89 -5.68
CA ARG A 116 -9.29 -13.44 -5.46
C ARG A 116 -10.68 -13.08 -5.01
N LYS A 117 -10.81 -12.77 -3.72
CA LYS A 117 -12.12 -12.30 -3.24
C LYS A 117 -12.57 -11.28 -4.27
N PRO A 118 -13.77 -11.39 -4.79
CA PRO A 118 -14.21 -10.48 -5.84
C PRO A 118 -13.99 -9.05 -5.36
N PHE A 119 -13.46 -8.21 -6.25
CA PHE A 119 -13.33 -6.79 -5.97
C PHE A 119 -14.74 -6.20 -5.92
N VAL A 120 -15.17 -5.86 -4.72
CA VAL A 120 -16.50 -5.26 -4.48
C VAL A 120 -16.26 -3.93 -3.76
N LEU A 121 -16.71 -2.86 -4.37
CA LEU A 121 -16.66 -1.53 -3.77
C LEU A 121 -17.57 -1.48 -2.53
N PRO A 122 -17.16 -0.79 -1.45
CA PRO A 122 -18.04 -0.51 -0.32
C PRO A 122 -19.32 0.18 -0.76
N GLU A 123 -20.44 -0.18 -0.17
CA GLU A 123 -21.71 0.50 -0.46
C GLU A 123 -21.59 1.99 -0.14
N PRO A 124 -22.07 2.88 -1.02
CA PRO A 124 -22.10 4.31 -0.74
C PRO A 124 -23.10 4.65 0.36
N ALA A 125 -22.77 5.68 1.16
CA ALA A 125 -23.69 6.27 2.11
C ALA A 125 -24.81 7.03 1.40
N GLY A 126 -25.86 7.41 2.15
CA GLY A 126 -26.97 8.23 1.62
C GLY A 126 -26.54 9.68 1.32
N ASP A 127 -25.49 10.16 1.99
CA ASP A 127 -24.85 11.45 1.77
C ASP A 127 -23.35 11.35 2.00
N ASN A 128 -22.61 12.47 1.87
CA ASN A 128 -21.16 12.54 2.04
C ASN A 128 -20.76 13.49 3.19
N SER A 129 -21.58 13.65 4.21
CA SER A 129 -21.42 14.68 5.24
C SER A 129 -20.14 14.49 6.06
N TYR A 130 -19.84 13.26 6.47
CA TYR A 130 -18.63 12.96 7.25
C TYR A 130 -17.37 13.07 6.39
N LEU A 131 -17.42 12.59 5.15
CA LEU A 131 -16.34 12.76 4.17
C LEU A 131 -16.01 14.23 3.97
N ILE A 132 -17.03 15.06 3.73
CA ILE A 132 -16.87 16.51 3.50
C ILE A 132 -16.30 17.19 4.74
N SER A 133 -16.85 16.88 5.93
CA SER A 133 -16.34 17.42 7.19
C SER A 133 -14.85 17.06 7.39
N TYR A 134 -14.50 15.79 7.21
CA TYR A 134 -13.13 15.33 7.36
C TYR A 134 -12.15 15.98 6.39
N LEU A 135 -12.46 15.95 5.09
CA LEU A 135 -11.57 16.51 4.07
C LEU A 135 -11.45 18.05 4.19
N ASN A 136 -12.54 18.73 4.56
CA ASN A 136 -12.53 20.19 4.67
C ASN A 136 -11.93 20.65 6.01
N GLN A 137 -12.39 20.11 7.14
CA GLN A 137 -12.03 20.64 8.46
C GLN A 137 -10.70 20.09 8.97
N GLU A 138 -10.43 18.79 8.74
CA GLU A 138 -9.21 18.18 9.25
C GLU A 138 -8.07 18.20 8.21
N ARG A 139 -8.40 18.01 6.93
CA ARG A 139 -7.42 18.01 5.85
C ARG A 139 -7.26 19.34 5.12
N GLY A 140 -8.09 20.31 5.44
CA GLY A 140 -8.01 21.66 4.90
C GLY A 140 -8.37 21.77 3.42
N ILE A 141 -8.83 20.72 2.76
CA ILE A 141 -9.18 20.73 1.34
C ILE A 141 -10.46 21.57 1.15
N SER A 142 -10.43 22.48 0.17
CA SER A 142 -11.56 23.37 -0.10
C SER A 142 -12.79 22.59 -0.57
N ARG A 143 -13.97 23.15 -0.28
CA ARG A 143 -15.24 22.58 -0.70
C ARG A 143 -15.32 22.44 -2.23
N VAL A 144 -14.75 23.38 -2.96
CA VAL A 144 -14.72 23.37 -4.43
C VAL A 144 -14.02 22.12 -4.96
N VAL A 145 -12.84 21.79 -4.42
CA VAL A 145 -12.08 20.60 -4.80
C VAL A 145 -12.83 19.34 -4.39
N ILE A 146 -13.36 19.28 -3.18
CA ILE A 146 -14.14 18.11 -2.71
C ILE A 146 -15.34 17.85 -3.63
N ASP A 147 -16.11 18.89 -3.95
CA ASP A 147 -17.30 18.74 -4.81
C ASP A 147 -16.94 18.32 -6.23
N LEU A 148 -15.79 18.76 -6.77
CA LEU A 148 -15.29 18.32 -8.05
C LEU A 148 -15.04 16.81 -8.06
N PHE A 149 -14.29 16.29 -7.09
CA PHE A 149 -13.98 14.87 -6.99
C PHE A 149 -15.21 13.99 -6.70
N LEU A 150 -16.18 14.52 -5.94
CA LEU A 150 -17.49 13.87 -5.73
C LEU A 150 -18.29 13.80 -7.02
N LYS A 151 -18.37 14.92 -7.77
CA LYS A 151 -19.09 15.02 -9.04
C LYS A 151 -18.52 14.06 -10.09
N ASP A 152 -17.20 13.97 -10.16
CA ASP A 152 -16.51 13.05 -11.08
C ASP A 152 -16.57 11.60 -10.60
N GLY A 153 -17.18 11.36 -9.43
CA GLY A 153 -17.35 10.04 -8.85
C GLY A 153 -16.04 9.35 -8.48
N LEU A 154 -14.97 10.10 -8.26
CA LEU A 154 -13.64 9.60 -7.89
C LEU A 154 -13.54 9.28 -6.40
N ILE A 155 -14.33 9.97 -5.58
CA ILE A 155 -14.44 9.73 -4.14
C ILE A 155 -15.90 9.61 -3.74
N TYR A 156 -16.16 8.92 -2.63
CA TYR A 156 -17.45 8.87 -1.98
C TYR A 156 -17.31 8.40 -0.52
N GLU A 157 -18.38 8.58 0.28
CA GLU A 157 -18.45 8.08 1.65
C GLU A 157 -19.04 6.68 1.67
N SER A 158 -18.38 5.73 2.37
CA SER A 158 -18.92 4.40 2.55
C SER A 158 -20.02 4.37 3.59
N ARG A 159 -21.08 3.57 3.35
CA ARG A 159 -22.23 3.40 4.25
C ARG A 159 -21.84 2.88 5.63
N HIS A 160 -20.92 1.92 5.66
CA HIS A 160 -20.39 1.39 6.90
C HIS A 160 -19.14 2.17 7.30
N TYR A 161 -19.11 2.64 8.54
CA TYR A 161 -18.00 3.39 9.16
C TYR A 161 -17.68 4.76 8.55
N HIS A 162 -18.45 5.24 7.59
CA HIS A 162 -18.31 6.56 6.96
C HIS A 162 -16.89 6.86 6.42
N ASN A 163 -16.17 5.82 5.97
CA ASN A 163 -14.83 6.00 5.41
C ASN A 163 -14.88 6.77 4.09
N VAL A 164 -13.89 7.62 3.85
CA VAL A 164 -13.62 8.14 2.50
C VAL A 164 -13.10 7.02 1.64
N VAL A 165 -13.75 6.75 0.53
CA VAL A 165 -13.30 5.79 -0.50
C VAL A 165 -12.72 6.57 -1.67
N PHE A 166 -11.48 6.26 -2.06
CA PHE A 166 -10.77 6.83 -3.21
C PHE A 166 -10.69 5.76 -4.29
N LYS A 167 -11.15 6.05 -5.51
CA LYS A 167 -11.22 5.09 -6.62
C LYS A 167 -10.11 5.31 -7.64
N GLY A 168 -9.46 4.23 -8.06
CA GLY A 168 -8.54 4.20 -9.19
C GLY A 168 -9.18 3.49 -10.39
N ASN A 169 -9.28 4.19 -11.50
CA ASN A 169 -9.96 3.71 -12.69
C ASN A 169 -8.95 3.32 -13.79
N ASP A 170 -9.33 2.36 -14.64
CA ASP A 170 -8.60 2.07 -15.88
C ASP A 170 -8.96 3.11 -16.98
N LYS A 171 -8.32 3.00 -18.14
CA LYS A 171 -8.54 3.90 -19.29
C LYS A 171 -9.98 3.94 -19.80
N ASN A 172 -10.82 2.97 -19.44
CA ASN A 172 -12.23 2.90 -19.83
C ASN A 172 -13.16 3.45 -18.73
N GLY A 173 -12.60 3.99 -17.65
CA GLY A 173 -13.36 4.49 -16.49
C GLY A 173 -13.86 3.38 -15.54
N VAL A 174 -13.43 2.12 -15.73
CA VAL A 174 -13.80 1.03 -14.84
C VAL A 174 -12.91 1.06 -13.60
N THR A 175 -13.54 1.10 -12.42
CA THR A 175 -12.77 1.08 -11.16
C THR A 175 -12.09 -0.27 -10.96
N ARG A 176 -10.76 -0.24 -10.84
CA ARG A 176 -9.88 -1.40 -10.61
C ARG A 176 -9.25 -1.40 -9.23
N PHE A 177 -9.14 -0.23 -8.63
CA PHE A 177 -8.54 -0.01 -7.33
C PHE A 177 -9.45 0.85 -6.45
N ALA A 178 -9.47 0.58 -5.16
CA ALA A 178 -10.02 1.51 -4.20
C ALA A 178 -9.28 1.41 -2.86
N SER A 179 -9.03 2.56 -2.24
CA SER A 179 -8.51 2.65 -0.88
C SER A 179 -9.50 3.38 0.02
N MET A 180 -9.43 3.08 1.31
CA MET A 180 -10.31 3.69 2.32
C MET A 180 -9.50 4.44 3.37
N ARG A 181 -10.03 5.59 3.79
CA ARG A 181 -9.52 6.38 4.90
C ARG A 181 -10.63 6.62 5.92
N GLY A 182 -10.38 6.23 7.18
CA GLY A 182 -11.32 6.52 8.28
C GLY A 182 -11.40 8.00 8.57
N VAL A 183 -12.61 8.48 8.80
CA VAL A 183 -12.90 9.87 9.22
C VAL A 183 -12.90 10.02 10.73
N PHE A 184 -12.94 8.92 11.47
CA PHE A 184 -12.89 8.93 12.93
C PHE A 184 -11.55 8.37 13.39
N ASP A 185 -10.81 9.19 14.14
CA ASP A 185 -9.58 8.74 14.79
C ASP A 185 -9.95 7.97 16.08
N LYS A 186 -9.82 6.66 16.04
CA LYS A 186 -9.91 5.82 17.25
C LYS A 186 -8.50 5.58 17.76
N GLN A 187 -8.15 6.19 18.88
CA GLN A 187 -6.87 5.97 19.58
C GLN A 187 -5.61 6.53 18.86
N GLY A 188 -5.72 7.65 18.14
CA GLY A 188 -4.56 8.31 17.52
C GLY A 188 -3.97 7.58 16.30
N LYS A 189 -4.68 6.57 15.76
CA LYS A 189 -4.29 5.86 14.54
C LYS A 189 -5.43 5.89 13.52
N PRO A 190 -5.34 6.76 12.53
CA PRO A 190 -6.36 6.84 11.48
C PRO A 190 -6.40 5.52 10.68
N PHE A 191 -7.61 4.98 10.49
CA PHE A 191 -7.81 3.80 9.67
C PHE A 191 -7.41 4.06 8.22
N LYS A 192 -6.58 3.18 7.66
CA LYS A 192 -6.18 3.18 6.25
C LYS A 192 -6.11 1.74 5.76
N CYS A 193 -6.84 1.41 4.72
CA CYS A 193 -6.71 0.11 4.06
C CYS A 193 -7.12 0.20 2.59
N ASP A 194 -6.68 -0.78 1.82
CA ASP A 194 -7.16 -1.00 0.46
C ASP A 194 -8.36 -1.93 0.48
N VAL A 195 -9.28 -1.73 -0.46
CA VAL A 195 -10.43 -2.62 -0.62
C VAL A 195 -9.96 -4.01 -1.06
N THR A 196 -10.49 -5.04 -0.43
CA THR A 196 -10.12 -6.42 -0.74
C THR A 196 -10.41 -6.77 -2.20
N GLY A 197 -9.49 -7.48 -2.84
CA GLY A 197 -9.63 -7.92 -4.24
C GLY A 197 -9.27 -6.87 -5.29
N ASN A 198 -8.87 -5.64 -4.89
CA ASN A 198 -8.45 -4.62 -5.84
C ASN A 198 -7.20 -5.03 -6.63
N ASP A 199 -7.00 -4.41 -7.79
CA ASP A 199 -5.80 -4.58 -8.60
C ASP A 199 -4.73 -3.57 -8.18
N LYS A 200 -3.61 -4.08 -7.65
CA LYS A 200 -2.47 -3.29 -7.16
C LYS A 200 -1.66 -2.61 -8.28
N ASN A 201 -2.01 -2.89 -9.54
CA ASN A 201 -1.43 -2.18 -10.67
C ASN A 201 -2.13 -0.83 -10.93
N TYR A 202 -3.14 -0.49 -10.16
CA TYR A 202 -3.84 0.79 -10.25
C TYR A 202 -3.72 1.58 -8.95
N GLY A 203 -3.81 2.90 -9.07
CA GLY A 203 -3.84 3.85 -7.95
C GLY A 203 -4.99 4.84 -8.13
N PHE A 204 -5.26 5.64 -7.10
CA PHE A 204 -6.21 6.75 -7.21
C PHE A 204 -5.75 7.72 -8.29
N ASN A 205 -6.59 8.02 -9.27
CA ASN A 205 -6.18 8.79 -10.44
C ASN A 205 -7.22 9.79 -10.93
N VAL A 206 -6.72 10.81 -11.62
CA VAL A 206 -7.51 11.79 -12.41
C VAL A 206 -6.93 11.78 -13.83
N VAL A 207 -7.78 11.56 -14.83
CA VAL A 207 -7.36 11.44 -16.23
C VAL A 207 -7.85 12.63 -17.02
N ASN A 208 -6.94 13.32 -17.71
CA ASN A 208 -7.23 14.27 -18.78
C ASN A 208 -6.57 13.76 -20.08
N VAL A 209 -7.36 13.24 -20.99
CA VAL A 209 -6.88 12.65 -22.25
C VAL A 209 -6.17 13.66 -23.17
N ASN A 210 -6.37 14.95 -22.97
CA ASN A 210 -5.75 16.02 -23.76
C ASN A 210 -4.40 16.46 -23.16
N SER A 211 -4.04 16.00 -21.97
CA SER A 211 -2.78 16.37 -21.32
C SER A 211 -1.68 15.35 -21.59
N THR A 212 -0.48 15.84 -21.82
CA THR A 212 0.74 15.04 -21.92
C THR A 212 1.55 15.03 -20.64
N GLU A 213 1.07 15.68 -19.57
CA GLU A 213 1.70 15.78 -18.27
C GLU A 213 1.02 14.87 -17.26
N LEU A 214 1.83 14.22 -16.41
CA LEU A 214 1.38 13.42 -15.27
C LEU A 214 2.05 13.92 -14.00
N VAL A 215 1.25 14.16 -12.96
CA VAL A 215 1.74 14.48 -11.60
C VAL A 215 1.51 13.29 -10.69
N VAL A 216 2.57 12.83 -9.99
CA VAL A 216 2.59 11.60 -9.20
C VAL A 216 2.76 11.90 -7.72
N PHE A 217 1.91 11.30 -6.89
CA PHE A 217 1.86 11.49 -5.43
C PHE A 217 1.98 10.15 -4.70
N GLU A 218 2.32 10.19 -3.40
CA GLU A 218 2.28 8.99 -2.57
C GLU A 218 0.84 8.64 -2.19
N ALA A 219 0.02 9.61 -1.77
CA ALA A 219 -1.33 9.38 -1.30
C ALA A 219 -2.40 10.27 -1.99
N ALA A 220 -3.64 9.78 -1.98
CA ALA A 220 -4.80 10.47 -2.57
C ALA A 220 -5.07 11.85 -1.94
N ILE A 221 -4.83 12.00 -0.64
CA ILE A 221 -5.04 13.27 0.07
C ILE A 221 -4.03 14.32 -0.41
N ASP A 222 -2.78 13.92 -0.69
CA ASP A 222 -1.75 14.84 -1.21
C ASP A 222 -2.07 15.29 -2.62
N LEU A 223 -2.57 14.37 -3.46
CA LEU A 223 -3.09 14.71 -4.79
C LEU A 223 -4.20 15.77 -4.70
N MET A 224 -5.20 15.57 -3.84
CA MET A 224 -6.28 16.54 -3.66
C MET A 224 -5.78 17.87 -3.09
N SER A 225 -4.81 17.82 -2.17
CA SER A 225 -4.18 19.02 -1.59
C SER A 225 -3.40 19.82 -2.63
N TYR A 226 -2.69 19.14 -3.52
CA TYR A 226 -2.00 19.76 -4.66
C TYR A 226 -2.99 20.50 -5.58
N VAL A 227 -4.12 19.86 -5.91
CA VAL A 227 -5.18 20.51 -6.71
C VAL A 227 -5.71 21.76 -6.02
N ASP A 228 -5.87 21.73 -4.70
CA ASP A 228 -6.36 22.90 -3.93
C ASP A 228 -5.32 24.03 -3.85
N ILE A 229 -4.02 23.70 -3.78
CA ILE A 229 -2.95 24.70 -3.73
C ILE A 229 -2.72 25.38 -5.07
N PHE A 230 -2.67 24.59 -6.15
CA PHE A 230 -2.22 25.08 -7.47
C PHE A 230 -3.35 25.32 -8.45
N ALA A 231 -4.59 24.92 -8.12
CA ALA A 231 -5.73 24.93 -9.03
C ALA A 231 -5.42 24.22 -10.38
N ASP A 232 -4.58 23.19 -10.33
CA ASP A 232 -4.23 22.40 -11.51
C ASP A 232 -5.33 21.39 -11.83
N TYR A 233 -6.16 21.73 -12.79
CA TYR A 233 -7.24 20.89 -13.32
C TYR A 233 -6.88 20.26 -14.67
N GLU A 234 -5.71 20.57 -15.23
CA GLU A 234 -5.35 20.22 -16.59
C GLU A 234 -4.45 18.98 -16.69
N SER A 235 -3.54 18.76 -15.73
CA SER A 235 -2.64 17.62 -15.78
C SER A 235 -3.31 16.32 -15.35
N ASN A 236 -2.82 15.18 -15.87
CA ASN A 236 -3.13 13.87 -15.31
C ASN A 236 -2.53 13.75 -13.91
N LYS A 237 -3.18 13.00 -13.02
CA LYS A 237 -2.70 12.81 -11.65
C LYS A 237 -2.84 11.37 -11.21
N LEU A 238 -1.84 10.88 -10.47
CA LEU A 238 -1.82 9.51 -9.94
C LEU A 238 -1.27 9.50 -8.53
N ALA A 239 -1.99 8.89 -7.60
CA ALA A 239 -1.46 8.54 -6.28
C ALA A 239 -1.14 7.05 -6.24
N LEU A 240 0.12 6.72 -5.91
CA LEU A 240 0.63 5.34 -5.92
C LEU A 240 0.03 4.46 -4.82
N GLY A 241 -0.47 5.07 -3.72
CA GLY A 241 -1.00 4.38 -2.55
C GLY A 241 0.07 3.79 -1.62
N MET A 242 1.23 3.47 -2.18
CA MET A 242 2.51 3.12 -1.57
C MET A 242 3.61 3.52 -2.56
N LEU A 243 4.87 3.47 -2.14
CA LEU A 243 6.01 3.79 -3.03
C LEU A 243 6.31 2.64 -4.03
N ALA A 244 5.26 1.99 -4.54
CA ALA A 244 5.36 0.91 -5.53
C ALA A 244 5.13 1.46 -6.93
N ASP A 245 5.92 1.00 -7.89
CA ASP A 245 5.98 1.51 -9.26
C ASP A 245 4.87 0.97 -10.17
N ALA A 246 4.27 -0.17 -9.83
CA ALA A 246 3.30 -0.85 -10.69
C ALA A 246 2.09 0.02 -11.15
N PRO A 247 1.51 0.90 -10.29
CA PRO A 247 0.45 1.80 -10.75
C PRO A 247 0.93 2.80 -11.81
N LEU A 248 2.16 3.31 -11.68
CA LEU A 248 2.72 4.25 -12.63
C LEU A 248 3.02 3.57 -13.99
N GLU A 249 3.63 2.38 -13.98
CA GLU A 249 3.84 1.58 -15.20
C GLU A 249 2.54 1.31 -15.94
N THR A 250 1.49 0.96 -15.20
CA THR A 250 0.17 0.67 -15.79
C THR A 250 -0.46 1.93 -16.36
N PHE A 251 -0.42 3.04 -15.61
CA PHE A 251 -0.99 4.31 -16.03
C PHE A 251 -0.34 4.82 -17.33
N LEU A 252 1.00 4.81 -17.42
CA LEU A 252 1.73 5.25 -18.61
C LEU A 252 1.46 4.33 -19.83
N ARG A 253 1.33 3.03 -19.62
CA ARG A 253 0.96 2.09 -20.68
C ARG A 253 -0.46 2.34 -21.21
N GLU A 254 -1.38 2.73 -20.36
CA GLU A 254 -2.77 3.02 -20.71
C GLU A 254 -2.95 4.41 -21.32
N HIS A 255 -2.01 5.36 -21.05
CA HIS A 255 -2.02 6.74 -21.49
C HIS A 255 -0.72 7.11 -22.23
N PRO A 256 -0.48 6.53 -23.45
CA PRO A 256 0.78 6.70 -24.17
C PRO A 256 1.06 8.12 -24.68
N GLN A 257 0.10 9.05 -24.57
CA GLN A 257 0.29 10.46 -24.90
C GLN A 257 1.13 11.22 -23.84
N ILE A 258 1.33 10.63 -22.66
CA ILE A 258 2.11 11.25 -21.59
C ILE A 258 3.58 11.24 -21.97
N THR A 259 4.23 12.41 -21.90
CA THR A 259 5.65 12.60 -22.18
C THR A 259 6.43 13.19 -21.02
N SER A 260 5.75 13.80 -20.04
CA SER A 260 6.39 14.42 -18.88
C SER A 260 5.76 13.92 -17.57
N ILE A 261 6.59 13.73 -16.55
CA ILE A 261 6.21 13.22 -15.24
C ILE A 261 6.79 14.13 -14.17
N ARG A 262 5.92 14.68 -13.33
CA ARG A 262 6.31 15.43 -12.13
C ARG A 262 6.10 14.59 -10.89
N PHE A 263 7.17 14.36 -10.12
CA PHE A 263 7.15 13.56 -8.90
C PHE A 263 6.95 14.44 -7.67
N CYS A 264 5.74 14.46 -7.15
CA CYS A 264 5.32 15.19 -5.94
C CYS A 264 5.23 14.24 -4.73
N LEU A 265 6.27 13.44 -4.49
CA LEU A 265 6.32 12.49 -3.40
C LEU A 265 6.69 13.14 -2.07
N ASP A 266 6.44 12.43 -0.95
CA ASP A 266 6.70 12.93 0.40
C ASP A 266 8.13 13.47 0.58
N GLY A 267 8.29 14.50 1.41
CA GLY A 267 9.57 15.13 1.73
C GLY A 267 10.44 14.34 2.71
N ASP A 268 9.95 13.22 3.26
CA ASP A 268 10.71 12.35 4.17
C ASP A 268 11.74 11.46 3.43
N GLU A 269 12.65 10.83 4.17
CA GLU A 269 13.74 10.05 3.59
C GLU A 269 13.25 8.94 2.63
N PRO A 270 12.21 8.13 2.97
CA PRO A 270 11.66 7.15 2.05
C PRO A 270 11.11 7.76 0.76
N GLY A 271 10.36 8.87 0.85
CA GLY A 271 9.78 9.56 -0.30
C GLY A 271 10.86 10.14 -1.22
N ARG A 272 11.89 10.78 -0.67
CA ARG A 272 13.00 11.33 -1.45
C ARG A 272 13.81 10.25 -2.16
N LYS A 273 14.04 9.12 -1.49
CA LYS A 273 14.71 7.98 -2.10
C LYS A 273 13.91 7.38 -3.26
N ALA A 274 12.59 7.19 -3.05
CA ALA A 274 11.71 6.68 -4.09
C ALA A 274 11.65 7.65 -5.29
N ALA A 275 11.55 8.97 -5.04
CA ALA A 275 11.57 9.97 -6.10
C ALA A 275 12.84 9.86 -6.95
N ALA A 276 14.01 9.80 -6.33
CA ALA A 276 15.28 9.66 -7.06
C ALA A 276 15.37 8.37 -7.89
N GLU A 277 14.88 7.24 -7.36
CA GLU A 277 14.86 5.95 -8.06
C GLU A 277 13.89 5.99 -9.26
N LEU A 278 12.68 6.52 -9.08
CA LEU A 278 11.66 6.62 -10.14
C LEU A 278 12.09 7.63 -11.22
N MET A 279 12.55 8.80 -10.84
CA MET A 279 13.04 9.79 -11.80
C MET A 279 14.13 9.23 -12.71
N ARG A 280 15.14 8.56 -12.14
CA ARG A 280 16.19 7.92 -12.94
C ARG A 280 15.61 6.91 -13.93
N LYS A 281 14.70 6.02 -13.45
CA LYS A 281 14.08 4.99 -14.29
C LYS A 281 13.32 5.60 -15.46
N TYR A 282 12.46 6.59 -15.20
CA TYR A 282 11.59 7.16 -16.22
C TYR A 282 12.34 8.10 -17.16
N TYR A 283 13.40 8.79 -16.68
CA TYR A 283 14.32 9.50 -17.54
C TYR A 283 15.04 8.56 -18.54
N GLU A 284 15.54 7.41 -18.07
CA GLU A 284 16.14 6.37 -18.93
C GLU A 284 15.15 5.78 -19.94
N LEU A 285 13.85 5.81 -19.63
CA LEU A 285 12.77 5.41 -20.54
C LEU A 285 12.33 6.51 -21.52
N GLY A 286 12.93 7.71 -21.45
CA GLY A 286 12.72 8.81 -22.38
C GLY A 286 11.62 9.80 -21.98
N TYR A 287 11.14 9.77 -20.73
CA TYR A 287 10.22 10.78 -20.21
C TYR A 287 11.00 12.01 -19.74
N GLU A 288 10.40 13.20 -19.89
CA GLU A 288 10.81 14.38 -19.13
C GLU A 288 10.38 14.19 -17.67
N VAL A 289 11.31 14.38 -16.72
CA VAL A 289 11.04 14.16 -15.30
C VAL A 289 11.40 15.39 -14.47
N GLU A 290 10.55 15.71 -13.50
CA GLU A 290 10.77 16.82 -12.58
C GLU A 290 10.53 16.34 -11.13
N ASP A 291 11.40 16.78 -10.19
CA ASP A 291 11.24 16.53 -8.75
C ASP A 291 10.56 17.73 -8.10
N CYS A 292 9.36 17.54 -7.61
CA CYS A 292 8.55 18.57 -6.98
C CYS A 292 8.09 18.13 -5.59
N PRO A 293 9.02 18.00 -4.61
CA PRO A 293 8.63 17.71 -3.23
C PRO A 293 7.82 18.86 -2.62
N PRO A 294 7.07 18.63 -1.53
CA PRO A 294 6.52 19.71 -0.74
C PRO A 294 7.65 20.65 -0.25
N PRO A 295 7.36 21.92 0.04
CA PRO A 295 8.37 22.86 0.50
C PRO A 295 9.09 22.38 1.76
N THR A 296 10.36 22.76 1.91
CA THR A 296 11.17 22.39 3.07
C THR A 296 10.46 22.72 4.39
N GLY A 297 10.39 21.75 5.27
CA GLY A 297 9.71 21.87 6.57
C GLY A 297 8.32 21.22 6.60
N TYR A 298 7.82 20.73 5.48
CA TYR A 298 6.59 19.93 5.41
C TYR A 298 6.89 18.52 4.91
N LYS A 299 6.21 17.56 5.52
CA LYS A 299 6.35 16.16 5.13
C LYS A 299 5.68 15.89 3.78
N ASP A 300 4.46 16.36 3.60
CA ASP A 300 3.61 16.10 2.46
C ASP A 300 2.81 17.34 2.03
N TYR A 301 2.12 17.26 0.93
CA TYR A 301 1.32 18.37 0.39
C TYR A 301 0.13 18.73 1.28
N ASN A 302 -0.43 17.77 2.01
CA ASN A 302 -1.54 18.03 2.91
C ASN A 302 -1.09 18.81 4.14
N GLU A 303 0.05 18.47 4.72
CA GLU A 303 0.63 19.24 5.82
C GLU A 303 0.89 20.69 5.42
N TRP A 304 1.45 20.91 4.22
CA TRP A 304 1.64 22.27 3.70
C TRP A 304 0.33 23.02 3.52
N LEU A 305 -0.70 22.42 2.89
CA LEU A 305 -2.01 23.04 2.70
C LEU A 305 -2.63 23.48 4.03
N VAL A 306 -2.64 22.59 5.03
CA VAL A 306 -3.21 22.86 6.37
C VAL A 306 -2.46 24.02 7.02
N ALA A 307 -1.14 24.02 6.99
CA ALA A 307 -0.31 25.07 7.56
C ALA A 307 -0.53 26.44 6.87
N ALA A 308 -0.63 26.45 5.55
CA ALA A 308 -0.89 27.67 4.76
C ALA A 308 -2.26 28.28 5.14
N LYS A 309 -3.31 27.47 5.24
CA LYS A 309 -4.66 27.93 5.63
C LYS A 309 -4.71 28.46 7.07
N LEU A 310 -4.01 27.80 7.99
CA LEU A 310 -3.91 28.28 9.37
C LEU A 310 -3.21 29.65 9.45
N ASN A 311 -2.17 29.86 8.67
CA ASN A 311 -1.45 31.15 8.62
C ASN A 311 -2.33 32.25 8.02
N LEU A 312 -3.05 32.00 6.93
CA LEU A 312 -4.01 32.94 6.35
C LEU A 312 -5.08 33.35 7.35
N ASN A 313 -5.67 32.40 8.07
CA ASN A 313 -6.68 32.68 9.09
C ASN A 313 -6.14 33.53 10.25
N ARG A 314 -4.87 33.34 10.64
CA ARG A 314 -4.21 34.18 11.66
C ARG A 314 -3.96 35.59 11.18
N MET A 315 -3.56 35.74 9.94
CA MET A 315 -3.33 37.07 9.33
C MET A 315 -4.64 37.88 9.21
N ASN A 316 -5.72 37.23 8.75
CA ASN A 316 -7.04 37.88 8.63
C ASN A 316 -7.57 38.31 10.01
N LYS A 317 -7.47 37.47 11.05
CA LYS A 317 -7.86 37.85 12.40
C LYS A 317 -7.08 39.03 12.96
N ARG A 318 -5.80 39.20 12.61
CA ARG A 318 -4.99 40.36 13.03
C ARG A 318 -5.36 41.64 12.27
N ALA A 319 -5.79 41.48 11.00
CA ALA A 319 -6.27 42.62 10.22
C ALA A 319 -7.61 43.17 10.71
N ASP A 320 -8.44 42.33 11.31
CA ASP A 320 -9.76 42.70 11.84
C ASP A 320 -9.70 43.24 13.30
N GLU A 321 -8.53 43.17 13.98
CA GLU A 321 -8.40 43.79 15.31
C GLU A 321 -8.36 45.30 15.20
N PRO A 322 -9.31 46.05 15.83
CA PRO A 322 -9.31 47.49 15.80
C PRO A 322 -8.02 48.04 16.44
N VAL A 323 -7.34 48.92 15.71
CA VAL A 323 -6.20 49.67 16.26
C VAL A 323 -6.69 50.39 17.53
N ARG A 324 -6.30 49.88 18.70
CA ARG A 324 -6.59 50.62 19.96
C ARG A 324 -5.81 51.93 19.92
N ALA A 325 -6.58 52.99 19.74
CA ALA A 325 -6.09 54.35 19.86
C ALA A 325 -5.71 54.71 21.31
#